data_fff17336b799b6af6ea7328bdf8a60d4
#
_entry.id   fff17336b799b6af6ea7328bdf8a60d4
#
_cell.length_a   1.000
_cell.length_b   1.000
_cell.length_c   1.000
_cell.angle_alpha   90.00
_cell.angle_beta   90.00
_cell.angle_gamma   90.00
#
_symmetry.space_group_name_H-M   'P 1'
#
loop_
_entity.id
_entity.type
_entity.pdbx_description
1 polymer ?
#
loop_
_entity_poly.entity_id
_entity_poly.type
_entity_poly.pdbx_seq_one_letter_code
_entity_poly.pdbx_strand_id
1 'polypeptide(L)'
;GAKVMKLKPGQIVMRALANAQQTLSGGTTSLRDLGGRDFLEFAVRDACNSGEQFGPTIRAAGQIICMTGGHGNQHGRVADGPDEVIKAVREQVHAGSDVIKLMATGGVMTPGVNPEDAHYSENELRVGVEEGHRFHRTCASHAQGSAGILNAVRAGMDSIEHGIFMTDECVELMLSKGTYLVPTLSALLNILVNADQGIPDYVVEKTERIKDRHKESVLMFHRAGGKIAMGTDAGTPFNLHGKNQQELKYMVELGIPEKDALVSANANAADLLGMPDRGRIVEGAYADLLIVEGNPLEDISMVS
;
A
#
# COMPACT_ATOMS: atom_id res chain seq x y z
N GLY A 1 -7.69 11.35 8.95
CA GLY A 1 -9.10 11.25 8.69
C GLY A 1 -9.81 12.58 8.54
N ALA A 2 -11.00 12.76 9.18
CA ALA A 2 -11.91 13.90 8.96
C ALA A 2 -11.30 15.31 9.10
N LYS A 3 -10.25 15.48 9.90
CA LYS A 3 -9.55 16.78 10.01
C LYS A 3 -8.77 17.14 8.74
N VAL A 4 -8.19 16.15 8.05
CA VAL A 4 -7.40 16.38 6.82
C VAL A 4 -8.31 16.76 5.65
N MET A 5 -9.51 16.21 5.59
CA MET A 5 -10.51 16.53 4.56
C MET A 5 -10.93 18.01 4.53
N LYS A 6 -10.73 18.74 5.64
CA LYS A 6 -11.07 20.17 5.76
C LYS A 6 -9.90 21.11 5.44
N LEU A 7 -8.70 20.58 5.18
CA LEU A 7 -7.54 21.39 4.87
C LEU A 7 -7.62 21.97 3.45
N LYS A 8 -7.08 23.17 3.28
CA LYS A 8 -6.89 23.80 1.95
C LYS A 8 -5.79 23.08 1.18
N PRO A 9 -5.81 23.09 -0.17
CA PRO A 9 -4.81 22.41 -1.00
C PRO A 9 -3.35 22.67 -0.56
N GLY A 10 -2.95 23.92 -0.38
CA GLY A 10 -1.59 24.26 0.06
C GLY A 10 -1.22 23.69 1.42
N GLN A 11 -2.17 23.56 2.36
CA GLN A 11 -1.92 22.94 3.66
C GLN A 11 -1.73 21.42 3.53
N ILE A 12 -2.45 20.77 2.60
CA ILE A 12 -2.28 19.34 2.30
C ILE A 12 -0.89 19.10 1.74
N VAL A 13 -0.45 19.89 0.75
CA VAL A 13 0.90 19.78 0.14
C VAL A 13 1.99 19.95 1.19
N MET A 14 1.90 20.98 2.03
CA MET A 14 2.90 21.23 3.10
C MET A 14 2.94 20.09 4.11
N ARG A 15 1.79 19.51 4.46
CA ARG A 15 1.72 18.35 5.35
C ARG A 15 2.28 17.10 4.69
N ALA A 16 1.97 16.87 3.42
CA ALA A 16 2.49 15.74 2.66
C ALA A 16 4.03 15.80 2.53
N LEU A 17 4.58 17.01 2.29
CA LEU A 17 6.04 17.21 2.28
C LEU A 17 6.66 16.90 3.65
N ALA A 18 6.09 17.40 4.74
CA ALA A 18 6.58 17.10 6.08
C ALA A 18 6.53 15.59 6.39
N ASN A 19 5.47 14.92 5.97
CA ASN A 19 5.33 13.46 6.10
C ASN A 19 6.40 12.70 5.27
N ALA A 20 6.66 13.13 4.04
CA ALA A 20 7.71 12.56 3.18
C ALA A 20 9.10 12.72 3.84
N GLN A 21 9.40 13.91 4.38
CA GLN A 21 10.65 14.16 5.10
C GLN A 21 10.79 13.29 6.36
N GLN A 22 9.71 13.12 7.13
CA GLN A 22 9.70 12.21 8.28
C GLN A 22 9.94 10.76 7.84
N THR A 23 9.33 10.33 6.74
CA THR A 23 9.50 8.99 6.18
C THR A 23 10.96 8.72 5.80
N LEU A 24 11.62 9.67 5.13
CA LEU A 24 13.05 9.56 4.83
C LEU A 24 13.90 9.54 6.11
N SER A 25 13.62 10.44 7.06
CA SER A 25 14.33 10.48 8.35
C SER A 25 14.15 9.19 9.17
N GLY A 26 13.04 8.48 8.98
CA GLY A 26 12.79 7.15 9.55
C GLY A 26 13.43 5.99 8.75
N GLY A 27 14.31 6.28 7.77
CA GLY A 27 15.09 5.26 7.04
C GLY A 27 14.42 4.71 5.78
N THR A 28 13.28 5.25 5.33
CA THR A 28 12.64 4.82 4.06
C THR A 28 13.06 5.76 2.94
N THR A 29 13.93 5.29 2.05
CA THR A 29 14.55 6.12 0.98
C THR A 29 13.74 6.17 -0.31
N SER A 30 12.86 5.20 -0.52
CA SER A 30 11.93 5.15 -1.65
C SER A 30 10.58 4.62 -1.21
N LEU A 31 9.51 5.15 -1.78
CA LEU A 31 8.14 4.72 -1.47
C LEU A 31 7.19 4.91 -2.65
N ARG A 32 6.01 4.31 -2.57
CA ARG A 32 4.85 4.68 -3.37
C ARG A 32 3.73 5.22 -2.49
N ASP A 33 3.09 6.28 -2.94
CA ASP A 33 1.83 6.79 -2.42
C ASP A 33 0.68 6.21 -3.26
N LEU A 34 -0.24 5.50 -2.61
CA LEU A 34 -1.31 4.78 -3.30
C LEU A 34 -2.66 5.50 -3.22
N GLY A 35 -2.66 6.79 -3.01
CA GLY A 35 -3.89 7.55 -3.14
C GLY A 35 -3.84 8.93 -2.49
N GLY A 36 -3.70 9.96 -3.32
CA GLY A 36 -3.77 11.36 -2.94
C GLY A 36 -5.13 11.98 -3.23
N ARG A 37 -5.29 13.22 -2.79
CA ARG A 37 -6.45 14.05 -3.08
C ARG A 37 -6.11 15.07 -4.16
N ASP A 38 -6.89 15.10 -5.22
CA ASP A 38 -6.78 16.13 -6.28
C ASP A 38 -5.36 16.23 -6.89
N PHE A 39 -4.61 15.11 -6.90
CA PHE A 39 -3.22 15.01 -7.38
C PHE A 39 -2.22 15.91 -6.64
N LEU A 40 -2.54 16.35 -5.42
CA LEU A 40 -1.71 17.29 -4.66
C LEU A 40 -0.36 16.66 -4.24
N GLU A 41 -0.31 15.35 -4.05
CA GLU A 41 0.90 14.60 -3.74
C GLU A 41 1.93 14.61 -4.89
N PHE A 42 1.49 14.85 -6.14
CA PHE A 42 2.41 14.97 -7.28
C PHE A 42 3.38 16.13 -7.14
N ALA A 43 2.94 17.25 -6.57
CA ALA A 43 3.83 18.38 -6.29
C ALA A 43 4.94 17.99 -5.29
N VAL A 44 4.63 17.16 -4.29
CA VAL A 44 5.61 16.66 -3.32
C VAL A 44 6.54 15.65 -3.96
N ARG A 45 5.98 14.69 -4.73
CA ARG A 45 6.75 13.72 -5.51
C ARG A 45 7.79 14.42 -6.39
N ASP A 46 7.33 15.36 -7.20
CA ASP A 46 8.17 16.04 -8.19
C ASP A 46 9.28 16.85 -7.51
N ALA A 47 8.94 17.58 -6.44
CA ALA A 47 9.92 18.35 -5.67
C ALA A 47 10.96 17.45 -4.95
N CYS A 48 10.57 16.29 -4.42
CA CYS A 48 11.50 15.34 -3.82
C CYS A 48 12.35 14.64 -4.89
N ASN A 49 11.73 14.18 -5.98
CA ASN A 49 12.43 13.45 -7.04
C ASN A 49 13.41 14.33 -7.84
N SER A 50 13.14 15.64 -7.97
CA SER A 50 14.06 16.61 -8.58
C SER A 50 15.19 17.05 -7.65
N GLY A 51 15.10 16.75 -6.35
CA GLY A 51 16.03 17.26 -5.33
C GLY A 51 15.80 18.69 -4.88
N GLU A 52 14.73 19.34 -5.34
CA GLU A 52 14.34 20.67 -4.86
C GLU A 52 13.94 20.67 -3.38
N GLN A 53 13.41 19.54 -2.92
CA GLN A 53 13.08 19.32 -1.52
C GLN A 53 13.73 18.03 -1.01
N PHE A 54 14.18 18.08 0.23
CA PHE A 54 14.65 16.89 0.93
C PHE A 54 13.48 15.93 1.16
N GLY A 55 13.62 14.68 0.70
CA GLY A 55 12.60 13.66 0.81
C GLY A 55 13.01 12.36 0.13
N PRO A 56 12.21 11.29 0.26
CA PRO A 56 12.47 10.02 -0.42
C PRO A 56 12.17 10.12 -1.91
N THR A 57 12.61 9.14 -2.69
CA THR A 57 12.11 8.95 -4.05
C THR A 57 10.67 8.46 -3.98
N ILE A 58 9.74 9.13 -4.67
CA ILE A 58 8.31 8.85 -4.59
C ILE A 58 7.76 8.41 -5.94
N ARG A 59 6.93 7.35 -5.93
CA ARG A 59 5.98 6.98 -6.97
C ARG A 59 4.57 7.28 -6.47
N ALA A 60 3.72 7.91 -7.27
CA ALA A 60 2.40 8.33 -6.84
C ALA A 60 1.29 7.86 -7.76
N ALA A 61 0.19 7.42 -7.16
CA ALA A 61 -0.97 6.90 -7.89
C ALA A 61 -1.93 8.00 -8.37
N GLY A 62 -1.96 9.15 -7.71
CA GLY A 62 -3.06 10.07 -7.89
C GLY A 62 -4.29 9.65 -7.11
N GLN A 63 -5.47 9.77 -7.68
CA GLN A 63 -6.69 9.35 -7.03
C GLN A 63 -6.89 7.84 -7.11
N ILE A 64 -7.33 7.23 -6.01
CA ILE A 64 -7.79 5.84 -6.03
C ILE A 64 -9.03 5.71 -6.91
N ILE A 65 -9.17 4.61 -7.62
CA ILE A 65 -10.37 4.30 -8.42
C ILE A 65 -11.25 3.35 -7.60
N CYS A 66 -12.51 3.75 -7.38
CA CYS A 66 -13.47 3.02 -6.55
C CYS A 66 -14.87 3.07 -7.16
N MET A 67 -15.73 2.13 -6.78
CA MET A 67 -17.13 2.13 -7.20
C MET A 67 -17.97 3.16 -6.42
N THR A 68 -19.14 3.48 -6.92
CA THR A 68 -20.16 4.28 -6.21
C THR A 68 -20.44 3.69 -4.82
N GLY A 69 -20.29 4.50 -3.77
CA GLY A 69 -20.50 4.08 -2.37
C GLY A 69 -19.43 3.12 -1.84
N GLY A 70 -18.40 2.80 -2.62
CA GLY A 70 -17.34 1.88 -2.24
C GLY A 70 -16.31 2.46 -1.27
N HIS A 71 -15.34 1.65 -0.90
CA HIS A 71 -14.26 2.07 0.00
C HIS A 71 -13.44 3.19 -0.61
N GLY A 72 -13.23 4.27 0.15
CA GLY A 72 -12.48 5.45 -0.30
C GLY A 72 -13.25 6.42 -1.21
N ASN A 73 -14.55 6.21 -1.46
CA ASN A 73 -15.35 7.02 -2.37
C ASN A 73 -15.39 8.53 -2.04
N GLN A 74 -15.05 8.92 -0.81
CA GLN A 74 -15.08 10.32 -0.36
C GLN A 74 -13.98 11.19 -1.02
N HIS A 75 -12.92 10.60 -1.55
CA HIS A 75 -11.80 11.30 -2.15
C HIS A 75 -11.23 10.58 -3.39
N GLY A 76 -11.78 9.42 -3.72
CA GLY A 76 -11.42 8.66 -4.93
C GLY A 76 -12.13 9.14 -6.18
N ARG A 77 -11.65 8.69 -7.33
CA ARG A 77 -12.34 8.77 -8.60
C ARG A 77 -13.37 7.63 -8.69
N VAL A 78 -14.64 7.99 -8.58
CA VAL A 78 -15.73 7.01 -8.70
C VAL A 78 -15.89 6.58 -10.16
N ALA A 79 -15.91 5.26 -10.40
CA ALA A 79 -16.07 4.67 -11.72
C ALA A 79 -16.85 3.36 -11.62
N ASP A 80 -17.95 3.24 -12.34
CA ASP A 80 -18.78 2.05 -12.38
C ASP A 80 -18.83 1.47 -13.80
N GLY A 81 -18.57 0.18 -13.89
CA GLY A 81 -18.50 -0.53 -15.16
C GLY A 81 -17.19 -0.33 -15.94
N PRO A 82 -16.93 -1.20 -16.93
CA PRO A 82 -15.65 -1.25 -17.65
C PRO A 82 -15.24 0.06 -18.32
N ASP A 83 -16.16 0.73 -18.98
CA ASP A 83 -15.86 1.96 -19.75
C ASP A 83 -15.45 3.12 -18.84
N GLU A 84 -16.11 3.25 -17.68
CA GLU A 84 -15.73 4.28 -16.71
C GLU A 84 -14.41 3.96 -15.99
N VAL A 85 -14.12 2.69 -15.72
CA VAL A 85 -12.83 2.27 -15.18
C VAL A 85 -11.69 2.59 -16.15
N ILE A 86 -11.84 2.27 -17.44
CA ILE A 86 -10.88 2.64 -18.48
C ILE A 86 -10.66 4.16 -18.51
N LYS A 87 -11.75 4.94 -18.48
CA LYS A 87 -11.68 6.39 -18.47
C LYS A 87 -10.95 6.91 -17.23
N ALA A 88 -11.28 6.38 -16.05
CA ALA A 88 -10.63 6.75 -14.80
C ALA A 88 -9.12 6.46 -14.83
N VAL A 89 -8.69 5.30 -15.34
CA VAL A 89 -7.27 4.98 -15.53
C VAL A 89 -6.58 5.99 -16.44
N ARG A 90 -7.20 6.33 -17.59
CA ARG A 90 -6.65 7.34 -18.51
C ARG A 90 -6.54 8.72 -17.87
N GLU A 91 -7.49 9.10 -17.03
CA GLU A 91 -7.43 10.35 -16.26
C GLU A 91 -6.23 10.37 -15.30
N GLN A 92 -5.96 9.25 -14.57
CA GLN A 92 -4.78 9.13 -13.71
C GLN A 92 -3.47 9.21 -14.53
N VAL A 93 -3.39 8.48 -15.63
CA VAL A 93 -2.22 8.50 -16.53
C VAL A 93 -1.98 9.89 -17.11
N HIS A 94 -3.04 10.57 -17.57
CA HIS A 94 -2.97 11.93 -18.08
C HIS A 94 -2.48 12.93 -17.03
N ALA A 95 -2.89 12.76 -15.78
CA ALA A 95 -2.42 13.59 -14.67
C ALA A 95 -0.95 13.31 -14.29
N GLY A 96 -0.36 12.22 -14.75
CA GLY A 96 1.05 11.87 -14.50
C GLY A 96 1.26 10.83 -13.41
N SER A 97 0.30 9.93 -13.17
CA SER A 97 0.46 8.82 -12.20
C SER A 97 1.60 7.88 -12.59
N ASP A 98 2.29 7.34 -11.59
CA ASP A 98 3.33 6.31 -11.74
C ASP A 98 2.76 4.89 -11.57
N VAL A 99 1.64 4.77 -10.85
CA VAL A 99 0.96 3.52 -10.51
C VAL A 99 -0.54 3.73 -10.54
N ILE A 100 -1.31 2.71 -10.87
CA ILE A 100 -2.78 2.74 -10.82
C ILE A 100 -3.26 2.05 -9.55
N LYS A 101 -4.16 2.68 -8.80
CA LYS A 101 -4.75 2.11 -7.58
C LYS A 101 -6.24 1.88 -7.75
N LEU A 102 -6.67 0.60 -7.61
CA LEU A 102 -8.07 0.19 -7.65
C LEU A 102 -8.51 -0.39 -6.30
N MET A 103 -9.78 -0.17 -5.93
CA MET A 103 -10.35 -0.64 -4.66
C MET A 103 -11.23 -1.87 -4.92
N ALA A 104 -10.63 -3.07 -4.87
CA ALA A 104 -11.36 -4.31 -5.22
C ALA A 104 -12.36 -4.76 -4.16
N THR A 105 -12.22 -4.30 -2.91
CA THR A 105 -13.12 -4.68 -1.80
C THR A 105 -13.51 -3.48 -0.94
N GLY A 106 -14.44 -3.72 -0.02
CA GLY A 106 -14.67 -2.86 1.13
C GLY A 106 -13.47 -2.79 2.06
N GLY A 107 -13.58 -2.03 3.15
CA GLY A 107 -12.50 -1.84 4.11
C GLY A 107 -13.00 -1.37 5.47
N VAL A 108 -12.10 -1.29 6.45
CA VAL A 108 -12.46 -0.96 7.84
C VAL A 108 -12.82 0.51 8.03
N MET A 109 -12.20 1.42 7.27
CA MET A 109 -12.30 2.87 7.49
C MET A 109 -13.58 3.51 6.94
N THR A 110 -14.28 2.87 6.00
CA THR A 110 -15.50 3.42 5.38
C THR A 110 -16.74 2.88 6.08
N PRO A 111 -17.62 3.75 6.58
CA PRO A 111 -18.91 3.31 7.14
C PRO A 111 -19.77 2.62 6.09
N GLY A 112 -20.52 1.60 6.50
CA GLY A 112 -21.52 0.92 5.64
C GLY A 112 -20.95 -0.07 4.63
N VAL A 113 -19.64 -0.15 4.45
CA VAL A 113 -19.00 -1.17 3.59
C VAL A 113 -18.35 -2.25 4.44
N ASN A 114 -18.32 -3.49 3.95
CA ASN A 114 -17.73 -4.61 4.66
C ASN A 114 -16.41 -5.01 4.01
N PRO A 115 -15.34 -5.26 4.80
CA PRO A 115 -14.02 -5.68 4.27
C PRO A 115 -14.05 -6.90 3.35
N GLU A 116 -15.00 -7.81 3.55
CA GLU A 116 -15.11 -9.06 2.80
C GLU A 116 -15.80 -8.91 1.44
N ASP A 117 -16.57 -7.82 1.24
CA ASP A 117 -17.38 -7.66 0.04
C ASP A 117 -16.52 -7.23 -1.16
N ALA A 118 -16.60 -7.97 -2.27
CA ALA A 118 -16.01 -7.55 -3.53
C ALA A 118 -16.77 -6.36 -4.11
N HIS A 119 -16.04 -5.30 -4.44
CA HIS A 119 -16.61 -4.05 -4.99
C HIS A 119 -16.58 -4.03 -6.51
N TYR A 120 -15.56 -4.63 -7.11
CA TYR A 120 -15.42 -4.75 -8.56
C TYR A 120 -15.47 -6.21 -8.99
N SER A 121 -16.10 -6.46 -10.11
CA SER A 121 -16.00 -7.73 -10.83
C SER A 121 -14.58 -7.91 -11.41
N GLU A 122 -14.25 -9.16 -11.77
CA GLU A 122 -12.99 -9.46 -12.47
C GLU A 122 -12.87 -8.63 -13.76
N ASN A 123 -13.97 -8.48 -14.53
CA ASN A 123 -13.94 -7.75 -15.80
C ASN A 123 -13.64 -6.26 -15.63
N GLU A 124 -14.22 -5.60 -14.63
CA GLU A 124 -13.94 -4.18 -14.33
C GLU A 124 -12.48 -3.99 -13.92
N LEU A 125 -11.95 -4.87 -13.06
CA LEU A 125 -10.53 -4.82 -12.67
C LEU A 125 -9.62 -5.11 -13.86
N ARG A 126 -9.96 -6.10 -14.69
CA ARG A 126 -9.15 -6.52 -15.84
C ARG A 126 -8.97 -5.38 -16.85
N VAL A 127 -10.04 -4.71 -17.23
CA VAL A 127 -9.92 -3.60 -18.18
C VAL A 127 -9.11 -2.44 -17.60
N GLY A 128 -9.18 -2.20 -16.29
CA GLY A 128 -8.36 -1.20 -15.60
C GLY A 128 -6.88 -1.57 -15.58
N VAL A 129 -6.57 -2.83 -15.29
CA VAL A 129 -5.18 -3.35 -15.31
C VAL A 129 -4.59 -3.34 -16.71
N GLU A 130 -5.32 -3.86 -17.70
CA GLU A 130 -4.89 -3.86 -19.09
C GLU A 130 -4.59 -2.44 -19.60
N GLU A 131 -5.43 -1.47 -19.22
CA GLU A 131 -5.22 -0.08 -19.60
C GLU A 131 -4.01 0.53 -18.87
N GLY A 132 -3.84 0.26 -17.57
CA GLY A 132 -2.66 0.68 -16.80
C GLY A 132 -1.36 0.12 -17.39
N HIS A 133 -1.31 -1.17 -17.67
CA HIS A 133 -0.16 -1.86 -18.25
C HIS A 133 0.15 -1.35 -19.67
N ARG A 134 -0.88 -0.98 -20.47
CA ARG A 134 -0.69 -0.36 -21.78
C ARG A 134 0.12 0.92 -21.71
N PHE A 135 -0.02 1.68 -20.63
CA PHE A 135 0.73 2.90 -20.37
C PHE A 135 1.96 2.67 -19.45
N HIS A 136 2.41 1.42 -19.32
CA HIS A 136 3.56 1.05 -18.51
C HIS A 136 3.43 1.45 -17.02
N ARG A 137 2.22 1.38 -16.48
CA ARG A 137 1.93 1.60 -15.06
C ARG A 137 1.66 0.29 -14.38
N THR A 138 2.33 0.04 -13.26
CA THR A 138 1.96 -1.06 -12.36
C THR A 138 0.60 -0.77 -11.74
N CYS A 139 -0.13 -1.83 -11.40
CA CYS A 139 -1.46 -1.75 -10.82
C CYS A 139 -1.49 -2.38 -9.43
N ALA A 140 -2.01 -1.64 -8.46
CA ALA A 140 -2.13 -2.04 -7.06
C ALA A 140 -3.59 -2.09 -6.64
N SER A 141 -3.97 -3.08 -5.84
CA SER A 141 -5.35 -3.20 -5.37
C SER A 141 -5.45 -3.26 -3.85
N HIS A 142 -6.29 -2.37 -3.26
CA HIS A 142 -6.86 -2.67 -1.96
C HIS A 142 -7.77 -3.89 -2.11
N ALA A 143 -7.44 -5.00 -1.46
CA ALA A 143 -8.23 -6.23 -1.51
C ALA A 143 -8.12 -6.99 -0.19
N GLN A 144 -9.21 -7.05 0.56
CA GLN A 144 -9.27 -7.72 1.85
C GLN A 144 -10.00 -9.06 1.77
N GLY A 145 -11.20 -9.10 1.19
CA GLY A 145 -11.99 -10.31 1.02
C GLY A 145 -11.49 -11.22 -0.11
N SER A 146 -11.61 -12.52 0.05
CA SER A 146 -11.10 -13.54 -0.89
C SER A 146 -11.65 -13.39 -2.31
N ALA A 147 -12.94 -13.10 -2.48
CA ALA A 147 -13.52 -12.90 -3.80
C ALA A 147 -12.89 -11.70 -4.55
N GLY A 148 -12.69 -10.58 -3.85
CA GLY A 148 -12.03 -9.41 -4.44
C GLY A 148 -10.54 -9.66 -4.72
N ILE A 149 -9.85 -10.41 -3.86
CA ILE A 149 -8.45 -10.83 -4.10
C ILE A 149 -8.37 -11.67 -5.37
N LEU A 150 -9.22 -12.69 -5.50
CA LEU A 150 -9.26 -13.55 -6.70
C LEU A 150 -9.56 -12.75 -7.96
N ASN A 151 -10.56 -11.86 -7.92
CA ASN A 151 -10.89 -10.98 -9.05
C ASN A 151 -9.68 -10.12 -9.45
N ALA A 152 -9.00 -9.50 -8.47
CA ALA A 152 -7.85 -8.64 -8.72
C ALA A 152 -6.66 -9.42 -9.32
N VAL A 153 -6.35 -10.59 -8.77
CA VAL A 153 -5.22 -11.41 -9.25
C VAL A 153 -5.51 -12.02 -10.63
N ARG A 154 -6.75 -12.48 -10.89
CA ARG A 154 -7.17 -12.96 -12.23
C ARG A 154 -7.11 -11.83 -13.27
N ALA A 155 -7.44 -10.63 -12.87
CA ALA A 155 -7.33 -9.42 -13.70
C ALA A 155 -5.87 -9.05 -14.04
N GLY A 156 -4.87 -9.61 -13.35
CA GLY A 156 -3.44 -9.34 -13.60
C GLY A 156 -2.84 -8.25 -12.70
N MET A 157 -3.43 -8.01 -11.53
CA MET A 157 -2.93 -7.03 -10.56
C MET A 157 -1.50 -7.35 -10.11
N ASP A 158 -0.60 -6.34 -10.08
CA ASP A 158 0.80 -6.54 -9.71
C ASP A 158 0.99 -6.68 -8.20
N SER A 159 0.13 -6.02 -7.39
CA SER A 159 0.15 -6.19 -5.94
C SER A 159 -1.24 -6.17 -5.31
N ILE A 160 -1.36 -6.95 -4.24
CA ILE A 160 -2.51 -6.94 -3.32
C ILE A 160 -2.07 -6.27 -2.02
N GLU A 161 -2.76 -5.20 -1.67
CA GLU A 161 -2.60 -4.51 -0.39
C GLU A 161 -3.52 -5.15 0.64
N HIS A 162 -3.01 -5.40 1.83
CA HIS A 162 -3.63 -6.04 2.98
C HIS A 162 -3.76 -7.56 2.85
N GLY A 163 -4.53 -8.10 1.91
CA GLY A 163 -4.65 -9.54 1.66
C GLY A 163 -5.23 -10.33 2.85
N ILE A 164 -6.30 -9.82 3.51
CA ILE A 164 -6.71 -10.29 4.83
C ILE A 164 -7.34 -11.69 4.82
N PHE A 165 -8.26 -11.94 3.89
CA PHE A 165 -9.01 -13.20 3.83
C PHE A 165 -8.53 -14.09 2.69
N MET A 166 -7.19 -14.27 2.56
CA MET A 166 -6.65 -15.18 1.55
C MET A 166 -7.05 -16.63 1.86
N THR A 167 -7.42 -17.35 0.80
CA THR A 167 -7.59 -18.81 0.80
C THR A 167 -6.37 -19.44 0.12
N ASP A 168 -6.25 -20.77 0.18
CA ASP A 168 -5.22 -21.49 -0.57
C ASP A 168 -5.29 -21.16 -2.06
N GLU A 169 -6.50 -21.06 -2.64
CA GLU A 169 -6.70 -20.66 -4.04
C GLU A 169 -6.12 -19.25 -4.32
N CYS A 170 -6.32 -18.30 -3.39
CA CYS A 170 -5.72 -16.96 -3.52
C CYS A 170 -4.20 -17.04 -3.56
N VAL A 171 -3.62 -17.82 -2.65
CA VAL A 171 -2.16 -17.99 -2.55
C VAL A 171 -1.60 -18.64 -3.81
N GLU A 172 -2.17 -19.77 -4.25
CA GLU A 172 -1.74 -20.47 -5.46
C GLU A 172 -1.80 -19.56 -6.70
N LEU A 173 -2.88 -18.81 -6.83
CA LEU A 173 -3.06 -17.90 -7.96
C LEU A 173 -2.06 -16.74 -7.91
N MET A 174 -1.84 -16.11 -6.76
CA MET A 174 -0.85 -15.05 -6.58
C MET A 174 0.57 -15.54 -6.90
N LEU A 175 0.93 -16.75 -6.45
CA LEU A 175 2.22 -17.38 -6.79
C LEU A 175 2.37 -17.58 -8.30
N SER A 176 1.34 -18.14 -8.96
CA SER A 176 1.37 -18.41 -10.40
C SER A 176 1.47 -17.16 -11.26
N LYS A 177 0.93 -16.05 -10.78
CA LYS A 177 0.95 -14.74 -11.47
C LYS A 177 2.15 -13.87 -11.06
N GLY A 178 2.87 -14.23 -9.99
CA GLY A 178 3.94 -13.42 -9.43
C GLY A 178 3.46 -12.16 -8.74
N THR A 179 2.19 -12.11 -8.32
CA THR A 179 1.58 -10.97 -7.63
C THR A 179 2.18 -10.80 -6.23
N TYR A 180 2.59 -9.58 -5.89
CA TYR A 180 3.12 -9.25 -4.58
C TYR A 180 2.02 -9.11 -3.52
N LEU A 181 2.34 -9.46 -2.28
CA LEU A 181 1.57 -9.04 -1.10
C LEU A 181 2.24 -7.85 -0.42
N VAL A 182 1.46 -6.82 -0.09
CA VAL A 182 1.88 -5.71 0.77
C VAL A 182 1.02 -5.75 2.03
N PRO A 183 1.52 -6.30 3.15
CA PRO A 183 0.67 -6.74 4.26
C PRO A 183 0.08 -5.60 5.08
N THR A 184 0.81 -4.51 5.30
CA THR A 184 0.33 -3.35 6.08
C THR A 184 -0.20 -3.70 7.47
N LEU A 185 0.50 -4.57 8.19
CA LEU A 185 0.14 -4.99 9.56
C LEU A 185 0.00 -3.78 10.49
N SER A 186 0.86 -2.78 10.30
CA SER A 186 0.87 -1.52 11.05
C SER A 186 -0.48 -0.81 11.04
N ALA A 187 -1.22 -0.86 9.92
CA ALA A 187 -2.50 -0.16 9.79
C ALA A 187 -3.54 -0.68 10.80
N LEU A 188 -3.68 -2.00 10.90
CA LEU A 188 -4.64 -2.62 11.81
C LEU A 188 -4.15 -2.62 13.27
N LEU A 189 -2.87 -2.93 13.49
CA LEU A 189 -2.31 -3.01 14.85
C LEU A 189 -2.32 -1.65 15.54
N ASN A 190 -2.00 -0.55 14.85
CA ASN A 190 -2.06 0.79 15.43
C ASN A 190 -3.50 1.24 15.75
N ILE A 191 -4.50 0.80 14.99
CA ILE A 191 -5.92 1.02 15.34
C ILE A 191 -6.24 0.33 16.68
N LEU A 192 -5.84 -0.92 16.86
CA LEU A 192 -6.15 -1.70 18.06
C LEU A 192 -5.43 -1.19 19.31
N VAL A 193 -4.14 -0.88 19.17
CA VAL A 193 -3.34 -0.35 20.30
C VAL A 193 -3.86 1.01 20.79
N ASN A 194 -4.49 1.79 19.90
CA ASN A 194 -5.01 3.12 20.21
C ASN A 194 -6.54 3.20 20.16
N ALA A 195 -7.23 2.10 20.38
CA ALA A 195 -8.69 2.01 20.25
C ALA A 195 -9.45 3.02 21.15
N ASP A 196 -8.89 3.35 22.33
CA ASP A 196 -9.41 4.30 23.29
C ASP A 196 -9.11 5.79 22.97
N GLN A 197 -8.34 6.07 21.90
CA GLN A 197 -7.89 7.41 21.52
C GLN A 197 -8.83 8.12 20.53
N GLY A 198 -10.13 7.80 20.55
CA GLY A 198 -11.16 8.46 19.72
C GLY A 198 -11.25 7.94 18.29
N ILE A 199 -10.81 6.73 18.04
CA ILE A 199 -11.11 5.99 16.80
C ILE A 199 -12.59 5.59 16.85
N PRO A 200 -13.36 5.74 15.74
CA PRO A 200 -14.78 5.33 15.74
C PRO A 200 -14.96 3.84 16.07
N ASP A 201 -15.91 3.52 16.93
CA ASP A 201 -16.16 2.15 17.42
C ASP A 201 -16.29 1.14 16.28
N TYR A 202 -17.01 1.46 15.20
CA TYR A 202 -17.17 0.57 14.06
C TYR A 202 -15.85 0.22 13.36
N VAL A 203 -14.83 1.10 13.44
CA VAL A 203 -13.49 0.82 12.88
C VAL A 203 -12.77 -0.18 13.76
N VAL A 204 -12.82 0.03 15.08
CA VAL A 204 -12.21 -0.88 16.07
C VAL A 204 -12.84 -2.26 15.98
N GLU A 205 -14.18 -2.35 15.98
CA GLU A 205 -14.94 -3.60 15.88
C GLU A 205 -14.58 -4.39 14.58
N LYS A 206 -14.56 -3.70 13.44
CA LYS A 206 -14.16 -4.33 12.17
C LYS A 206 -12.73 -4.83 12.23
N THR A 207 -11.80 -4.04 12.80
CA THR A 207 -10.39 -4.38 12.90
C THR A 207 -10.18 -5.58 13.83
N GLU A 208 -10.85 -5.62 14.99
CA GLU A 208 -10.81 -6.76 15.91
C GLU A 208 -11.26 -8.06 15.22
N ARG A 209 -12.32 -7.99 14.44
CA ARG A 209 -12.87 -9.16 13.74
C ARG A 209 -11.91 -9.77 12.74
N ILE A 210 -11.05 -8.97 12.11
CA ILE A 210 -10.21 -9.41 10.98
C ILE A 210 -8.74 -9.61 11.33
N LYS A 211 -8.26 -9.14 12.49
CA LYS A 211 -6.83 -9.09 12.84
C LYS A 211 -6.13 -10.45 12.78
N ASP A 212 -6.77 -11.49 13.31
CA ASP A 212 -6.15 -12.82 13.39
C ASP A 212 -6.12 -13.47 11.99
N ARG A 213 -7.18 -13.28 11.22
CA ARG A 213 -7.23 -13.76 9.83
C ARG A 213 -6.17 -13.08 8.96
N HIS A 214 -5.91 -11.78 9.19
CA HIS A 214 -4.84 -11.06 8.51
C HIS A 214 -3.47 -11.70 8.77
N LYS A 215 -3.16 -11.96 10.05
CA LYS A 215 -1.90 -12.62 10.45
C LYS A 215 -1.74 -14.00 9.81
N GLU A 216 -2.80 -14.82 9.85
CA GLU A 216 -2.82 -16.13 9.22
C GLU A 216 -2.55 -16.06 7.72
N SER A 217 -3.21 -15.14 7.01
CA SER A 217 -3.07 -14.95 5.57
C SER A 217 -1.65 -14.56 5.18
N VAL A 218 -1.04 -13.61 5.91
CA VAL A 218 0.34 -13.17 5.65
C VAL A 218 1.32 -14.33 5.84
N LEU A 219 1.18 -15.11 6.93
CA LEU A 219 2.02 -16.29 7.17
C LEU A 219 1.81 -17.39 6.15
N MET A 220 0.56 -17.64 5.74
CA MET A 220 0.23 -18.62 4.71
C MET A 220 0.92 -18.28 3.39
N PHE A 221 0.85 -17.02 2.96
CA PHE A 221 1.50 -16.55 1.75
C PHE A 221 3.02 -16.62 1.83
N HIS A 222 3.62 -16.19 2.95
CA HIS A 222 5.07 -16.29 3.18
C HIS A 222 5.56 -17.75 3.13
N ARG A 223 4.89 -18.65 3.85
CA ARG A 223 5.26 -20.10 3.89
C ARG A 223 5.16 -20.77 2.53
N ALA A 224 4.27 -20.31 1.67
CA ALA A 224 4.16 -20.78 0.30
C ALA A 224 5.22 -20.22 -0.65
N GLY A 225 6.14 -19.37 -0.15
CA GLY A 225 7.19 -18.73 -0.94
C GLY A 225 6.75 -17.48 -1.71
N GLY A 226 5.65 -16.87 -1.29
CA GLY A 226 5.11 -15.66 -1.90
C GLY A 226 6.01 -14.44 -1.67
N LYS A 227 6.03 -13.55 -2.65
CA LYS A 227 6.82 -12.30 -2.58
C LYS A 227 6.07 -11.25 -1.76
N ILE A 228 6.61 -10.92 -0.59
CA ILE A 228 6.13 -9.82 0.25
C ILE A 228 6.98 -8.59 -0.02
N ALA A 229 6.34 -7.43 -0.24
CA ALA A 229 6.98 -6.12 -0.22
C ALA A 229 6.47 -5.34 0.99
N MET A 230 7.37 -4.75 1.77
CA MET A 230 7.01 -3.96 2.94
C MET A 230 6.16 -2.75 2.55
N GLY A 231 5.06 -2.55 3.25
CA GLY A 231 4.23 -1.34 3.19
C GLY A 231 3.42 -1.22 4.46
N THR A 232 3.16 0.01 4.90
CA THR A 232 2.58 0.29 6.21
C THR A 232 1.17 0.87 6.16
N ASP A 233 0.76 1.44 5.02
CA ASP A 233 -0.43 2.29 4.91
C ASP A 233 -0.40 3.47 5.91
N ALA A 234 0.80 4.11 6.03
CA ALA A 234 1.01 5.25 6.92
C ALA A 234 0.05 6.41 6.57
N GLY A 235 -0.49 7.03 7.62
CA GLY A 235 -1.57 8.03 7.50
C GLY A 235 -2.93 7.52 7.95
N THR A 236 -3.11 6.20 8.13
CA THR A 236 -4.22 5.64 8.88
C THR A 236 -4.12 6.02 10.37
N PRO A 237 -5.18 5.87 11.18
CA PRO A 237 -5.16 6.33 12.58
C PRO A 237 -3.95 5.82 13.35
N PHE A 238 -3.20 6.74 13.97
CA PHE A 238 -1.99 6.46 14.76
C PHE A 238 -0.85 5.74 14.05
N ASN A 239 -0.96 5.53 12.75
CA ASN A 239 0.06 4.96 11.89
C ASN A 239 0.89 6.09 11.27
N LEU A 240 1.96 6.46 11.94
CA LEU A 240 2.70 7.69 11.68
C LEU A 240 3.75 7.50 10.57
N HIS A 241 3.85 8.49 9.70
CA HIS A 241 5.00 8.63 8.80
C HIS A 241 6.31 8.73 9.60
N GLY A 242 7.38 8.12 9.10
CA GLY A 242 8.66 8.02 9.81
C GLY A 242 8.74 6.88 10.83
N LYS A 243 7.64 6.14 11.04
CA LYS A 243 7.61 4.91 11.85
C LYS A 243 7.40 3.65 11.00
N ASN A 244 7.73 3.76 9.71
CA ASN A 244 7.49 2.69 8.74
C ASN A 244 8.22 1.38 9.09
N GLN A 245 9.38 1.47 9.74
CA GLN A 245 10.17 0.30 10.15
C GLN A 245 9.46 -0.59 11.19
N GLN A 246 8.42 -0.09 11.86
CA GLN A 246 7.60 -0.91 12.76
C GLN A 246 6.93 -2.10 12.03
N GLU A 247 6.66 -1.97 10.75
CA GLU A 247 6.12 -3.07 9.94
C GLU A 247 7.04 -4.29 9.97
N LEU A 248 8.36 -4.10 9.86
CA LEU A 248 9.35 -5.18 9.94
C LEU A 248 9.28 -5.90 11.29
N LYS A 249 9.15 -5.14 12.37
CA LYS A 249 8.97 -5.72 13.71
C LYS A 249 7.71 -6.57 13.78
N TYR A 250 6.59 -6.08 13.29
CA TYR A 250 5.34 -6.84 13.26
C TYR A 250 5.44 -8.10 12.39
N MET A 251 6.14 -8.05 11.27
CA MET A 251 6.40 -9.22 10.43
C MET A 251 7.22 -10.28 11.19
N VAL A 252 8.26 -9.88 11.92
CA VAL A 252 9.10 -10.80 12.72
C VAL A 252 8.32 -11.34 13.92
N GLU A 253 7.58 -10.51 14.64
CA GLU A 253 6.70 -10.95 15.73
C GLU A 253 5.63 -11.96 15.25
N LEU A 254 5.22 -11.87 14.00
CA LEU A 254 4.32 -12.82 13.37
C LEU A 254 5.00 -14.16 13.05
N GLY A 255 6.33 -14.21 12.98
CA GLY A 255 7.12 -15.40 12.70
C GLY A 255 7.77 -15.42 11.29
N ILE A 256 7.84 -14.29 10.62
CA ILE A 256 8.64 -14.13 9.39
C ILE A 256 10.10 -13.91 9.83
N PRO A 257 11.07 -14.65 9.31
CA PRO A 257 12.49 -14.45 9.64
C PRO A 257 12.97 -13.02 9.35
N GLU A 258 13.87 -12.49 10.15
CA GLU A 258 14.45 -11.14 10.02
C GLU A 258 15.01 -10.90 8.62
N LYS A 259 15.70 -11.90 8.05
CA LYS A 259 16.22 -11.85 6.70
C LYS A 259 15.12 -11.60 5.66
N ASP A 260 13.99 -12.30 5.77
CA ASP A 260 12.89 -12.20 4.80
C ASP A 260 12.13 -10.87 4.99
N ALA A 261 11.99 -10.41 6.23
CA ALA A 261 11.47 -9.08 6.53
C ALA A 261 12.35 -7.98 5.91
N LEU A 262 13.68 -8.06 6.06
CA LEU A 262 14.61 -7.12 5.43
C LEU A 262 14.56 -7.17 3.90
N VAL A 263 14.48 -8.36 3.31
CA VAL A 263 14.32 -8.52 1.84
C VAL A 263 13.02 -7.87 1.36
N SER A 264 11.94 -7.98 2.13
CA SER A 264 10.66 -7.35 1.78
C SER A 264 10.73 -5.83 1.73
N ALA A 265 11.54 -5.20 2.61
CA ALA A 265 11.72 -3.75 2.68
C ALA A 265 12.73 -3.20 1.66
N ASN A 266 13.56 -4.05 1.10
CA ASN A 266 14.65 -3.66 0.21
C ASN A 266 14.41 -4.18 -1.22
N ALA A 267 14.90 -5.38 -1.53
CA ALA A 267 14.89 -5.93 -2.88
C ALA A 267 13.47 -6.08 -3.45
N ASN A 268 12.55 -6.68 -2.68
CA ASN A 268 11.17 -6.91 -3.14
C ASN A 268 10.41 -5.60 -3.33
N ALA A 269 10.58 -4.66 -2.39
CA ALA A 269 9.94 -3.34 -2.50
C ALA A 269 10.47 -2.56 -3.71
N ALA A 270 11.78 -2.57 -3.94
CA ALA A 270 12.41 -1.93 -5.10
C ALA A 270 11.90 -2.52 -6.43
N ASP A 271 11.80 -3.84 -6.51
CA ASP A 271 11.26 -4.53 -7.70
C ASP A 271 9.79 -4.12 -7.95
N LEU A 272 8.96 -4.10 -6.91
CA LEU A 272 7.56 -3.70 -7.01
C LEU A 272 7.40 -2.22 -7.40
N LEU A 273 8.33 -1.36 -6.98
CA LEU A 273 8.38 0.06 -7.37
C LEU A 273 8.85 0.26 -8.83
N GLY A 274 9.35 -0.79 -9.51
CA GLY A 274 9.99 -0.67 -10.80
C GLY A 274 11.35 0.05 -10.73
N MET A 275 12.08 -0.12 -9.62
CA MET A 275 13.39 0.50 -9.34
C MET A 275 14.45 -0.59 -9.05
N PRO A 276 14.80 -1.44 -10.02
CA PRO A 276 15.71 -2.58 -9.78
C PRO A 276 17.15 -2.16 -9.44
N ASP A 277 17.48 -0.89 -9.65
CA ASP A 277 18.74 -0.24 -9.30
C ASP A 277 18.82 0.23 -7.84
N ARG A 278 17.84 -0.14 -7.00
CA ARG A 278 17.75 0.19 -5.57
C ARG A 278 17.51 -1.05 -4.72
N GLY A 279 17.63 -0.90 -3.41
CA GLY A 279 17.34 -1.95 -2.43
C GLY A 279 18.33 -3.12 -2.46
N ARG A 280 19.49 -2.95 -3.10
CA ARG A 280 20.56 -3.95 -3.21
C ARG A 280 21.92 -3.28 -3.14
N ILE A 281 22.90 -4.00 -2.55
CA ILE A 281 24.32 -3.57 -2.55
C ILE A 281 25.00 -4.32 -3.69
N VAL A 282 24.92 -3.76 -4.89
CA VAL A 282 25.56 -4.27 -6.11
C VAL A 282 26.16 -3.12 -6.91
N GLU A 283 27.15 -3.40 -7.75
CA GLU A 283 27.77 -2.40 -8.63
C GLU A 283 26.72 -1.76 -9.55
N GLY A 284 26.74 -0.43 -9.63
CA GLY A 284 25.81 0.36 -10.43
C GLY A 284 24.48 0.71 -9.75
N ALA A 285 24.20 0.17 -8.57
CA ALA A 285 23.02 0.55 -7.80
C ALA A 285 23.22 1.90 -7.08
N TYR A 286 22.09 2.57 -6.79
CA TYR A 286 22.10 3.75 -5.93
C TYR A 286 22.55 3.39 -4.51
N ALA A 287 23.40 4.23 -3.92
CA ALA A 287 23.89 4.07 -2.55
C ALA A 287 22.93 4.69 -1.52
N ASP A 288 21.68 4.28 -1.57
CA ASP A 288 20.69 4.62 -0.54
C ASP A 288 20.90 3.66 0.64
N LEU A 289 21.65 4.11 1.66
CA LEU A 289 22.13 3.27 2.75
C LEU A 289 21.58 3.75 4.09
N LEU A 290 21.17 2.80 4.93
CA LEU A 290 20.83 3.02 6.33
C LEU A 290 21.91 2.40 7.22
N ILE A 291 22.50 3.21 8.09
CA ILE A 291 23.46 2.77 9.10
C ILE A 291 22.69 2.59 10.41
N VAL A 292 22.78 1.40 10.99
CA VAL A 292 22.13 1.05 12.26
C VAL A 292 23.14 0.56 13.29
N GLU A 293 22.83 0.71 14.57
CA GLU A 293 23.63 0.10 15.64
C GLU A 293 23.16 -1.34 15.85
N GLY A 294 24.08 -2.31 15.73
CA GLY A 294 23.81 -3.73 15.92
C GLY A 294 23.56 -4.50 14.63
N ASN A 295 23.05 -5.71 14.77
CA ASN A 295 22.80 -6.63 13.67
C ASN A 295 21.30 -6.88 13.49
N PRO A 296 20.65 -6.28 12.47
CA PRO A 296 19.21 -6.45 12.24
C PRO A 296 18.80 -7.86 11.80
N LEU A 297 19.77 -8.73 11.48
CA LEU A 297 19.51 -10.17 11.24
C LEU A 297 19.40 -10.99 12.54
N GLU A 298 19.78 -10.40 13.67
CA GLU A 298 19.65 -11.00 15.00
C GLU A 298 18.53 -10.33 15.80
N ASP A 299 18.32 -9.04 15.60
CA ASP A 299 17.26 -8.25 16.24
C ASP A 299 16.77 -7.17 15.27
N ILE A 300 15.59 -7.39 14.71
CA ILE A 300 14.98 -6.47 13.74
C ILE A 300 14.67 -5.09 14.34
N SER A 301 14.59 -4.96 15.66
CA SER A 301 14.34 -3.67 16.32
C SER A 301 15.48 -2.66 16.12
N MET A 302 16.66 -3.12 15.70
CA MET A 302 17.83 -2.27 15.38
C MET A 302 17.60 -1.34 14.19
N VAL A 303 16.56 -1.56 13.38
CA VAL A 303 16.21 -0.68 12.24
C VAL A 303 15.18 0.41 12.60
N SER A 304 14.71 0.47 13.85
CA SER A 304 13.64 1.38 14.31
C SER A 304 14.12 2.53 15.18
#